data_91d0c1b2f9cfe95b946bc721666d399c
#
_entry.id   91d0c1b2f9cfe95b946bc721666d399c
#
_cell.length_a   1.000
_cell.length_b   1.000
_cell.length_c   1.000
_cell.angle_alpha   90.00
_cell.angle_beta   90.00
_cell.angle_gamma   90.00
#
_symmetry.space_group_name_H-M   'P 1'
#
loop_
_entity.id
_entity.type
_entity.pdbx_description
1 polymer ?
#
loop_
_entity_poly.entity_id
_entity_poly.type
_entity_poly.pdbx_seq_one_letter_code
_entity_poly.pdbx_strand_id
1 'polypeptide(L)'
;MYLYGASGHAKVILDILKASDIKMEGLIDDNPSVNELMGFPVFHHRLDLHPVIVSIGKCATRRKVVEAIADALHATPFDAAVFGTAVHPSAIVSETAHIGVGSVVMQGAIIQTCAQIGRHCIVNTGAKIDHECVIGDYVHIAPGVTLSGDVTVGDGSWIGVGSTVIQGIRIGRNVMIGAGSVVVRDIPDGCTAYGNPCRIRKIQE
;
A
#
# COMPACT_ATOMS: atom_id res chain seq x y z
N MET A 1 -1.06 -6.14 17.80
CA MET A 1 -0.95 -6.00 16.34
C MET A 1 0.08 -6.99 15.83
N TYR A 2 -0.22 -7.69 14.73
CA TYR A 2 0.73 -8.55 14.02
C TYR A 2 1.07 -7.97 12.64
N LEU A 3 2.23 -8.35 12.07
CA LEU A 3 2.56 -8.09 10.66
C LEU A 3 2.69 -9.42 9.92
N TYR A 4 2.07 -9.54 8.76
CA TYR A 4 2.26 -10.68 7.87
C TYR A 4 3.27 -10.31 6.78
N GLY A 5 4.43 -11.00 6.78
CA GLY A 5 5.62 -10.72 6.02
C GLY A 5 6.74 -10.17 6.91
N ALA A 6 7.86 -10.89 7.04
CA ALA A 6 8.98 -10.55 7.92
C ALA A 6 10.22 -10.13 7.12
N SER A 7 10.09 -9.10 6.27
CA SER A 7 11.16 -8.61 5.40
C SER A 7 11.41 -7.10 5.54
N GLY A 8 12.12 -6.50 4.60
CA GLY A 8 12.47 -5.06 4.63
C GLY A 8 11.27 -4.12 4.82
N HIS A 9 10.13 -4.44 4.19
CA HIS A 9 8.92 -3.61 4.30
C HIS A 9 8.32 -3.67 5.72
N ALA A 10 8.35 -4.83 6.36
CA ALA A 10 7.92 -4.99 7.75
C ALA A 10 8.71 -4.10 8.71
N LYS A 11 10.02 -3.93 8.49
CA LYS A 11 10.87 -3.06 9.34
C LYS A 11 10.36 -1.63 9.35
N VAL A 12 9.98 -1.10 8.20
CA VAL A 12 9.44 0.27 8.09
C VAL A 12 8.08 0.38 8.79
N ILE A 13 7.22 -0.63 8.65
CA ILE A 13 5.91 -0.63 9.33
C ILE A 13 6.09 -0.77 10.85
N LEU A 14 7.07 -1.55 11.34
CA LEU A 14 7.42 -1.61 12.77
C LEU A 14 7.77 -0.23 13.33
N ASP A 15 8.53 0.58 12.58
CA ASP A 15 8.82 1.96 12.99
C ASP A 15 7.56 2.83 13.06
N ILE A 16 6.60 2.64 12.13
CA ILE A 16 5.31 3.34 12.17
C ILE A 16 4.55 2.96 13.44
N LEU A 17 4.39 1.66 13.71
CA LEU A 17 3.63 1.16 14.85
C LEU A 17 4.24 1.64 16.17
N LYS A 18 5.59 1.62 16.26
CA LYS A 18 6.32 2.15 17.41
C LYS A 18 6.10 3.65 17.58
N ALA A 19 6.16 4.44 16.51
CA ALA A 19 5.96 5.88 16.57
C ALA A 19 4.50 6.26 16.91
N SER A 20 3.55 5.34 16.71
CA SER A 20 2.12 5.51 17.00
C SER A 20 1.70 4.85 18.33
N ASP A 21 2.64 4.37 19.15
CA ASP A 21 2.41 3.64 20.41
C ASP A 21 1.50 2.40 20.24
N ILE A 22 1.50 1.78 19.07
CA ILE A 22 0.73 0.57 18.79
C ILE A 22 1.56 -0.65 19.22
N LYS A 23 1.03 -1.41 20.19
CA LYS A 23 1.70 -2.60 20.70
C LYS A 23 1.80 -3.69 19.65
N MET A 24 3.03 -4.15 19.41
CA MET A 24 3.34 -5.30 18.56
C MET A 24 3.40 -6.58 19.38
N GLU A 25 2.85 -7.68 18.83
CA GLU A 25 2.88 -9.01 19.44
C GLU A 25 3.85 -9.95 18.69
N GLY A 26 4.08 -9.72 17.39
CA GLY A 26 4.99 -10.52 16.58
C GLY A 26 4.72 -10.38 15.09
N LEU A 27 5.46 -11.15 14.30
CA LEU A 27 5.30 -11.22 12.86
C LEU A 27 4.87 -12.63 12.43
N ILE A 28 4.37 -12.73 11.21
CA ILE A 28 4.02 -14.00 10.56
C ILE A 28 4.77 -14.05 9.24
N ASP A 29 5.44 -15.15 8.95
CA ASP A 29 6.10 -15.37 7.65
C ASP A 29 6.15 -16.86 7.36
N ASP A 30 5.94 -17.23 6.10
CA ASP A 30 5.94 -18.65 5.69
C ASP A 30 7.37 -19.18 5.45
N ASN A 31 8.39 -18.34 5.49
CA ASN A 31 9.78 -18.75 5.39
C ASN A 31 10.28 -19.29 6.74
N PRO A 32 10.48 -20.61 6.89
CA PRO A 32 10.87 -21.22 8.15
C PRO A 32 12.27 -20.83 8.64
N SER A 33 13.05 -20.16 7.80
CA SER A 33 14.38 -19.68 8.18
C SER A 33 14.37 -18.35 8.91
N VAL A 34 13.23 -17.66 8.98
CA VAL A 34 13.09 -16.34 9.64
C VAL A 34 12.35 -16.54 10.95
N ASN A 35 13.07 -16.62 12.07
CA ASN A 35 12.47 -16.85 13.39
C ASN A 35 12.33 -15.57 14.23
N GLU A 36 13.01 -14.50 13.84
CA GLU A 36 12.99 -13.20 14.53
C GLU A 36 13.20 -12.06 13.54
N LEU A 37 12.57 -10.93 13.80
CA LEU A 37 12.82 -9.67 13.10
C LEU A 37 12.77 -8.49 14.09
N MET A 38 13.88 -7.76 14.23
CA MET A 38 13.98 -6.57 15.08
C MET A 38 13.53 -6.81 16.54
N GLY A 39 13.83 -8.00 17.09
CA GLY A 39 13.49 -8.39 18.46
C GLY A 39 12.07 -8.95 18.65
N PHE A 40 11.31 -9.10 17.56
CA PHE A 40 9.98 -9.70 17.61
C PHE A 40 10.01 -11.13 17.08
N PRO A 41 9.27 -12.07 17.70
CA PRO A 41 9.16 -13.45 17.22
C PRO A 41 8.43 -13.50 15.87
N VAL A 42 8.83 -14.46 15.04
CA VAL A 42 8.16 -14.76 13.77
C VAL A 42 7.43 -16.11 13.90
N PHE A 43 6.14 -16.09 13.68
CA PHE A 43 5.27 -17.26 13.67
C PHE A 43 5.12 -17.79 12.23
N HIS A 44 5.00 -19.10 12.05
CA HIS A 44 4.86 -19.70 10.73
C HIS A 44 3.47 -20.28 10.52
N HIS A 45 2.95 -20.14 9.31
CA HIS A 45 1.66 -20.70 8.88
C HIS A 45 0.49 -20.38 9.81
N ARG A 46 0.46 -19.15 10.35
CA ARG A 46 -0.58 -18.67 11.26
C ARG A 46 -1.44 -17.63 10.54
N LEU A 47 -2.67 -18.02 10.18
CA LEU A 47 -3.67 -17.12 9.56
C LEU A 47 -4.71 -16.64 10.57
N ASP A 48 -4.65 -17.13 11.81
CA ASP A 48 -5.59 -16.85 12.89
C ASP A 48 -5.18 -15.68 13.79
N LEU A 49 -3.95 -15.16 13.63
CA LEU A 49 -3.44 -14.07 14.46
C LEU A 49 -3.91 -12.71 13.92
N HIS A 50 -4.67 -11.99 14.74
CA HIS A 50 -5.21 -10.67 14.40
C HIS A 50 -5.24 -9.75 15.65
N PRO A 51 -5.39 -8.40 15.48
CA PRO A 51 -5.42 -7.68 14.21
C PRO A 51 -4.05 -7.70 13.51
N VAL A 52 -4.07 -7.75 12.16
CA VAL A 52 -2.88 -7.93 11.32
C VAL A 52 -2.79 -6.88 10.21
N ILE A 53 -1.57 -6.45 9.90
CA ILE A 53 -1.25 -5.67 8.68
C ILE A 53 -0.41 -6.55 7.76
N VAL A 54 -0.79 -6.65 6.49
CA VAL A 54 -0.01 -7.42 5.50
C VAL A 54 1.12 -6.55 4.95
N SER A 55 2.34 -6.79 5.46
CA SER A 55 3.57 -6.04 5.16
C SER A 55 4.27 -6.50 3.89
N ILE A 56 3.51 -6.79 2.83
CA ILE A 56 4.00 -7.27 1.54
C ILE A 56 3.83 -6.19 0.47
N GLY A 57 4.95 -5.71 -0.10
CA GLY A 57 4.94 -4.65 -1.12
C GLY A 57 4.22 -5.04 -2.41
N LYS A 58 4.37 -6.28 -2.89
CA LYS A 58 3.79 -6.75 -4.15
C LYS A 58 2.27 -6.86 -4.06
N CYS A 59 1.54 -6.04 -4.83
CA CYS A 59 0.09 -5.88 -4.75
C CYS A 59 -0.67 -7.22 -4.87
N ALA A 60 -0.36 -8.03 -5.88
CA ALA A 60 -1.04 -9.32 -6.09
C ALA A 60 -0.77 -10.33 -4.96
N THR A 61 0.45 -10.36 -4.39
CA THR A 61 0.79 -11.22 -3.25
C THR A 61 0.09 -10.74 -1.99
N ARG A 62 0.07 -9.42 -1.74
CA ARG A 62 -0.63 -8.81 -0.61
C ARG A 62 -2.11 -9.16 -0.64
N ARG A 63 -2.77 -9.04 -1.82
CA ARG A 63 -4.18 -9.40 -2.01
C ARG A 63 -4.43 -10.87 -1.65
N LYS A 64 -3.64 -11.81 -2.20
CA LYS A 64 -3.78 -13.25 -1.91
C LYS A 64 -3.67 -13.58 -0.42
N VAL A 65 -2.75 -12.94 0.28
CA VAL A 65 -2.57 -13.16 1.73
C VAL A 65 -3.76 -12.59 2.51
N VAL A 66 -4.24 -11.40 2.16
CA VAL A 66 -5.44 -10.80 2.78
C VAL A 66 -6.65 -11.72 2.61
N GLU A 67 -6.88 -12.21 1.39
CA GLU A 67 -7.98 -13.14 1.09
C GLU A 67 -7.85 -14.44 1.90
N ALA A 68 -6.65 -15.03 1.97
CA ALA A 68 -6.42 -16.26 2.76
C ALA A 68 -6.66 -16.06 4.26
N ILE A 69 -6.26 -14.91 4.83
CA ILE A 69 -6.52 -14.58 6.24
C ILE A 69 -8.03 -14.40 6.46
N ALA A 70 -8.71 -13.67 5.59
CA ALA A 70 -10.15 -13.44 5.68
C ALA A 70 -10.92 -14.76 5.63
N ASP A 71 -10.59 -15.66 4.71
CA ASP A 71 -11.19 -16.98 4.59
C ASP A 71 -10.96 -17.82 5.85
N ALA A 72 -9.74 -17.85 6.39
CA ALA A 72 -9.41 -18.61 7.59
C ALA A 72 -10.16 -18.12 8.84
N LEU A 73 -10.47 -16.84 8.89
CA LEU A 73 -11.20 -16.22 10.02
C LEU A 73 -12.70 -16.07 9.77
N HIS A 74 -13.23 -16.58 8.65
CA HIS A 74 -14.62 -16.38 8.23
C HIS A 74 -15.05 -14.90 8.23
N ALA A 75 -14.12 -14.02 7.89
CA ALA A 75 -14.27 -12.58 7.83
C ALA A 75 -14.29 -12.07 6.39
N THR A 76 -14.51 -10.79 6.21
CA THR A 76 -14.31 -10.14 4.91
C THR A 76 -12.89 -9.56 4.83
N PRO A 77 -12.31 -9.38 3.63
CA PRO A 77 -11.04 -8.68 3.44
C PRO A 77 -11.04 -7.22 3.95
N PHE A 78 -12.18 -6.73 4.41
CA PHE A 78 -12.40 -5.34 4.82
C PHE A 78 -12.78 -5.20 6.29
N ASP A 79 -12.64 -6.28 7.06
CA ASP A 79 -12.99 -6.29 8.47
C ASP A 79 -11.92 -5.57 9.30
N ALA A 80 -12.29 -4.42 9.89
CA ALA A 80 -11.39 -3.63 10.73
C ALA A 80 -11.05 -4.31 12.08
N ALA A 81 -11.76 -5.33 12.49
CA ALA A 81 -11.39 -6.15 13.64
C ALA A 81 -10.25 -7.12 13.31
N VAL A 82 -10.13 -7.50 12.02
CA VAL A 82 -9.10 -8.41 11.52
C VAL A 82 -7.88 -7.65 10.98
N PHE A 83 -8.11 -6.59 10.19
CA PHE A 83 -7.04 -5.88 9.51
C PHE A 83 -6.79 -4.49 10.11
N GLY A 84 -5.56 -4.28 10.57
CA GLY A 84 -5.12 -3.00 11.11
C GLY A 84 -4.73 -2.00 10.04
N THR A 85 -4.88 -0.71 10.34
CA THR A 85 -4.40 0.41 9.53
C THR A 85 -3.31 1.15 10.30
N ALA A 86 -2.25 1.59 9.63
CA ALA A 86 -1.17 2.32 10.28
C ALA A 86 -0.81 3.60 9.51
N VAL A 87 -0.78 4.72 10.21
CA VAL A 87 -0.40 6.03 9.69
C VAL A 87 0.72 6.58 10.54
N HIS A 88 1.87 6.87 9.92
CA HIS A 88 3.00 7.43 10.66
C HIS A 88 2.67 8.86 11.16
N PRO A 89 3.02 9.24 12.39
CA PRO A 89 2.72 10.58 12.93
C PRO A 89 3.32 11.75 12.14
N SER A 90 4.39 11.51 11.35
CA SER A 90 4.94 12.54 10.44
C SER A 90 4.25 12.61 9.09
N ALA A 91 3.27 11.77 8.80
CA ALA A 91 2.45 11.93 7.62
C ALA A 91 1.48 13.11 7.82
N ILE A 92 1.29 13.90 6.77
CA ILE A 92 0.33 15.01 6.76
C ILE A 92 -0.92 14.50 6.04
N VAL A 93 -1.98 14.26 6.78
CA VAL A 93 -3.25 13.75 6.24
C VAL A 93 -4.36 14.76 6.52
N SER A 94 -5.05 15.20 5.47
CA SER A 94 -6.20 16.08 5.60
C SER A 94 -7.33 15.41 6.38
N GLU A 95 -8.04 16.16 7.22
CA GLU A 95 -9.21 15.68 7.98
C GLU A 95 -10.35 15.18 7.08
N THR A 96 -10.40 15.65 5.84
CA THR A 96 -11.40 15.23 4.84
C THR A 96 -10.95 14.08 3.97
N ALA A 97 -9.70 13.61 4.10
CA ALA A 97 -9.21 12.44 3.40
C ALA A 97 -9.70 11.16 4.07
N HIS A 98 -9.94 10.13 3.26
CA HIS A 98 -10.30 8.80 3.75
C HIS A 98 -9.18 7.79 3.51
N ILE A 99 -8.90 6.95 4.50
CA ILE A 99 -7.93 5.87 4.39
C ILE A 99 -8.63 4.55 4.72
N GLY A 100 -8.70 3.65 3.73
CA GLY A 100 -9.31 2.34 3.86
C GLY A 100 -8.54 1.39 4.78
N VAL A 101 -9.26 0.44 5.37
CA VAL A 101 -8.74 -0.56 6.30
C VAL A 101 -7.59 -1.37 5.68
N GLY A 102 -6.63 -1.78 6.50
CA GLY A 102 -5.45 -2.55 6.06
C GLY A 102 -4.37 -1.70 5.38
N SER A 103 -4.61 -0.41 5.16
CA SER A 103 -3.68 0.48 4.46
C SER A 103 -2.59 1.01 5.38
N VAL A 104 -1.42 1.29 4.80
CA VAL A 104 -0.26 1.84 5.51
C VAL A 104 0.16 3.15 4.86
N VAL A 105 0.29 4.20 5.68
CA VAL A 105 0.79 5.52 5.27
C VAL A 105 2.12 5.78 5.99
N MET A 106 3.19 5.91 5.20
CA MET A 106 4.56 5.95 5.72
C MET A 106 5.03 7.38 6.03
N GLN A 107 6.27 7.44 6.54
CA GLN A 107 6.93 8.65 6.97
C GLN A 107 6.93 9.74 5.90
N GLY A 108 6.51 10.95 6.27
CA GLY A 108 6.51 12.13 5.41
C GLY A 108 5.59 12.07 4.19
N ALA A 109 4.68 11.10 4.12
CA ALA A 109 3.63 11.09 3.09
C ALA A 109 2.65 12.26 3.31
N ILE A 110 2.10 12.80 2.22
CA ILE A 110 1.11 13.87 2.24
C ILE A 110 -0.13 13.39 1.50
N ILE A 111 -1.29 13.46 2.16
CA ILE A 111 -2.59 13.14 1.58
C ILE A 111 -3.50 14.35 1.77
N GLN A 112 -3.88 14.97 0.68
CA GLN A 112 -4.63 16.24 0.66
C GLN A 112 -6.15 16.03 0.77
N THR A 113 -6.85 17.16 0.78
CA THR A 113 -8.30 17.25 1.00
C THR A 113 -9.09 16.40 0.01
N CYS A 114 -10.13 15.72 0.51
CA CYS A 114 -11.05 14.87 -0.25
C CYS A 114 -10.40 13.70 -0.98
N ALA A 115 -9.12 13.40 -0.75
CA ALA A 115 -8.48 12.21 -1.31
C ALA A 115 -9.07 10.94 -0.69
N GLN A 116 -9.33 9.92 -1.53
CA GLN A 116 -9.87 8.63 -1.14
C GLN A 116 -8.81 7.55 -1.35
N ILE A 117 -8.31 6.98 -0.28
CA ILE A 117 -7.37 5.85 -0.33
C ILE A 117 -8.14 4.57 -0.04
N GLY A 118 -8.11 3.64 -0.96
CA GLY A 118 -8.73 2.32 -0.83
C GLY A 118 -8.10 1.47 0.27
N ARG A 119 -8.49 0.20 0.30
CA ARG A 119 -8.12 -0.77 1.33
C ARG A 119 -6.81 -1.46 0.99
N HIS A 120 -6.07 -1.85 2.03
CA HIS A 120 -4.78 -2.55 1.89
C HIS A 120 -3.79 -1.85 0.95
N CYS A 121 -3.85 -0.53 0.89
CA CYS A 121 -2.93 0.31 0.12
C CYS A 121 -1.62 0.55 0.86
N ILE A 122 -0.59 0.86 0.10
CA ILE A 122 0.67 1.37 0.62
C ILE A 122 0.91 2.76 0.04
N VAL A 123 0.86 3.77 0.89
CA VAL A 123 1.31 5.13 0.56
C VAL A 123 2.69 5.28 1.18
N ASN A 124 3.72 5.13 0.34
CA ASN A 124 5.09 4.94 0.82
C ASN A 124 5.77 6.27 1.19
N THR A 125 6.99 6.18 1.71
CA THR A 125 7.78 7.30 2.25
C THR A 125 7.81 8.50 1.29
N GLY A 126 7.40 9.67 1.79
CA GLY A 126 7.42 10.94 1.06
C GLY A 126 6.50 11.01 -0.18
N ALA A 127 5.59 10.05 -0.37
CA ALA A 127 4.61 10.11 -1.44
C ALA A 127 3.62 11.27 -1.20
N LYS A 128 3.19 11.91 -2.28
CA LYS A 128 2.27 13.05 -2.24
C LYS A 128 1.05 12.72 -3.09
N ILE A 129 -0.12 12.77 -2.49
CA ILE A 129 -1.43 12.54 -3.12
C ILE A 129 -2.22 13.83 -2.92
N ASP A 130 -2.47 14.53 -4.01
CA ASP A 130 -3.14 15.82 -3.99
C ASP A 130 -4.68 15.66 -3.87
N HIS A 131 -5.39 16.79 -3.85
CA HIS A 131 -6.83 16.85 -3.61
C HIS A 131 -7.65 16.00 -4.59
N GLU A 132 -8.77 15.44 -4.11
CA GLU A 132 -9.76 14.71 -4.92
C GLU A 132 -9.22 13.47 -5.64
N CYS A 133 -8.00 13.02 -5.32
CA CYS A 133 -7.47 11.76 -5.86
C CYS A 133 -8.27 10.55 -5.36
N VAL A 134 -8.50 9.58 -6.25
CA VAL A 134 -9.17 8.31 -5.94
C VAL A 134 -8.21 7.16 -6.18
N ILE A 135 -7.78 6.52 -5.10
CA ILE A 135 -6.85 5.39 -5.13
C ILE A 135 -7.63 4.12 -4.78
N GLY A 136 -7.68 3.17 -5.69
CA GLY A 136 -8.36 1.89 -5.53
C GLY A 136 -7.72 0.97 -4.48
N ASP A 137 -8.27 -0.23 -4.31
CA ASP A 137 -7.80 -1.19 -3.33
C ASP A 137 -6.46 -1.83 -3.74
N TYR A 138 -5.64 -2.20 -2.76
CA TYR A 138 -4.35 -2.87 -2.96
C TYR A 138 -3.32 -2.09 -3.80
N VAL A 139 -3.50 -0.80 -3.99
CA VAL A 139 -2.55 0.03 -4.74
C VAL A 139 -1.26 0.23 -3.93
N HIS A 140 -0.14 0.36 -4.64
CA HIS A 140 1.14 0.75 -4.06
C HIS A 140 1.62 2.05 -4.69
N ILE A 141 1.56 3.13 -3.95
CA ILE A 141 2.17 4.42 -4.27
C ILE A 141 3.58 4.39 -3.70
N ALA A 142 4.58 4.18 -4.54
CA ALA A 142 5.97 3.97 -4.13
C ALA A 142 6.63 5.25 -3.56
N PRO A 143 7.84 5.14 -2.96
CA PRO A 143 8.53 6.29 -2.36
C PRO A 143 8.65 7.50 -3.30
N GLY A 144 8.33 8.69 -2.81
CA GLY A 144 8.49 9.96 -3.51
C GLY A 144 7.59 10.16 -4.73
N VAL A 145 6.59 9.32 -4.95
CA VAL A 145 5.58 9.53 -6.00
C VAL A 145 4.81 10.82 -5.73
N THR A 146 4.48 11.55 -6.80
CA THR A 146 3.61 12.73 -6.74
C THR A 146 2.42 12.54 -7.68
N LEU A 147 1.22 12.54 -7.13
CA LEU A 147 -0.04 12.58 -7.87
C LEU A 147 -0.63 13.99 -7.72
N SER A 148 -0.85 14.69 -8.83
CA SER A 148 -1.56 15.96 -8.84
C SER A 148 -3.07 15.75 -8.64
N GLY A 149 -3.84 16.84 -8.48
CA GLY A 149 -5.27 16.78 -8.17
C GLY A 149 -6.10 15.96 -9.16
N ASP A 150 -7.19 15.35 -8.67
CA ASP A 150 -8.16 14.55 -9.44
C ASP A 150 -7.53 13.36 -10.23
N VAL A 151 -6.47 12.75 -9.71
CA VAL A 151 -5.89 11.53 -10.29
C VAL A 151 -6.62 10.31 -9.77
N THR A 152 -7.02 9.42 -10.69
CA THR A 152 -7.61 8.12 -10.35
C THR A 152 -6.59 7.01 -10.62
N VAL A 153 -6.39 6.09 -9.63
CA VAL A 153 -5.55 4.89 -9.77
C VAL A 153 -6.38 3.65 -9.45
N GLY A 154 -6.54 2.76 -10.41
CA GLY A 154 -7.32 1.53 -10.27
C GLY A 154 -6.62 0.46 -9.41
N ASP A 155 -7.44 -0.49 -8.92
CA ASP A 155 -7.04 -1.54 -7.97
C ASP A 155 -5.79 -2.30 -8.39
N GLY A 156 -4.96 -2.65 -7.41
CA GLY A 156 -3.79 -3.51 -7.61
C GLY A 156 -2.66 -2.88 -8.41
N SER A 157 -2.77 -1.59 -8.77
CA SER A 157 -1.76 -0.89 -9.55
C SER A 157 -0.57 -0.48 -8.67
N TRP A 158 0.59 -0.37 -9.31
CA TRP A 158 1.85 0.04 -8.70
C TRP A 158 2.40 1.27 -9.41
N ILE A 159 2.53 2.36 -8.69
CA ILE A 159 3.17 3.58 -9.19
C ILE A 159 4.61 3.59 -8.70
N GLY A 160 5.55 3.46 -9.63
CA GLY A 160 6.99 3.30 -9.34
C GLY A 160 7.63 4.52 -8.68
N VAL A 161 8.74 4.27 -7.98
CA VAL A 161 9.50 5.27 -7.19
C VAL A 161 9.73 6.56 -7.97
N GLY A 162 9.45 7.71 -7.35
CA GLY A 162 9.72 9.04 -7.91
C GLY A 162 8.92 9.40 -9.16
N SER A 163 7.87 8.65 -9.51
CA SER A 163 7.02 8.99 -10.64
C SER A 163 6.14 10.20 -10.33
N THR A 164 5.80 10.96 -11.37
CA THR A 164 4.89 12.10 -11.30
C THR A 164 3.73 11.90 -12.25
N VAL A 165 2.51 12.18 -11.80
CA VAL A 165 1.27 12.09 -12.58
C VAL A 165 0.63 13.46 -12.60
N ILE A 166 0.37 14.04 -13.78
CA ILE A 166 -0.31 15.31 -13.91
C ILE A 166 -1.80 15.19 -13.52
N GLN A 167 -2.47 16.32 -13.28
CA GLN A 167 -3.86 16.37 -12.84
C GLN A 167 -4.83 15.68 -13.81
N GLY A 168 -5.92 15.13 -13.26
CA GLY A 168 -7.05 14.55 -14.00
C GLY A 168 -6.76 13.25 -14.76
N ILE A 169 -5.59 12.63 -14.53
CA ILE A 169 -5.19 11.39 -15.22
C ILE A 169 -5.85 10.18 -14.57
N ARG A 170 -6.26 9.23 -15.42
CA ARG A 170 -6.77 7.92 -15.02
C ARG A 170 -5.74 6.83 -15.32
N ILE A 171 -5.29 6.14 -14.29
CA ILE A 171 -4.48 4.93 -14.36
C ILE A 171 -5.38 3.75 -14.03
N GLY A 172 -5.48 2.79 -14.92
CA GLY A 172 -6.35 1.62 -14.80
C GLY A 172 -5.94 0.66 -13.69
N ARG A 173 -6.59 -0.52 -13.68
CA ARG A 173 -6.33 -1.60 -12.71
C ARG A 173 -5.12 -2.43 -13.11
N ASN A 174 -4.40 -2.97 -12.11
CA ASN A 174 -3.24 -3.85 -12.32
C ASN A 174 -2.19 -3.25 -13.27
N VAL A 175 -2.04 -1.93 -13.23
CA VAL A 175 -1.04 -1.20 -14.03
C VAL A 175 0.28 -1.15 -13.27
N MET A 176 1.38 -1.29 -14.00
CA MET A 176 2.73 -1.06 -13.50
C MET A 176 3.32 0.20 -14.13
N ILE A 177 3.47 1.27 -13.36
CA ILE A 177 4.23 2.47 -13.76
C ILE A 177 5.68 2.29 -13.30
N GLY A 178 6.62 2.35 -14.24
CA GLY A 178 8.06 2.25 -13.93
C GLY A 178 8.58 3.47 -13.17
N ALA A 179 9.66 3.30 -12.42
CA ALA A 179 10.29 4.37 -11.62
C ALA A 179 10.67 5.59 -12.46
N GLY A 180 10.55 6.81 -11.88
CA GLY A 180 10.90 8.07 -12.53
C GLY A 180 10.05 8.46 -13.72
N SER A 181 8.88 7.86 -13.88
CA SER A 181 7.98 8.15 -15.01
C SER A 181 7.23 9.47 -14.84
N VAL A 182 6.98 10.17 -15.95
CA VAL A 182 6.09 11.34 -15.99
C VAL A 182 4.85 10.99 -16.80
N VAL A 183 3.75 10.71 -16.10
CA VAL A 183 2.48 10.28 -16.69
C VAL A 183 1.66 11.50 -17.09
N VAL A 184 1.44 11.67 -18.38
CA VAL A 184 0.77 12.83 -19.00
C VAL A 184 -0.44 12.42 -19.85
N ARG A 185 -0.87 11.17 -19.79
CA ARG A 185 -2.05 10.62 -20.45
C ARG A 185 -2.57 9.44 -19.67
N ASP A 186 -3.84 9.13 -19.85
CA ASP A 186 -4.47 7.95 -19.28
C ASP A 186 -3.74 6.66 -19.65
N ILE A 187 -3.70 5.71 -18.71
CA ILE A 187 -3.11 4.39 -18.89
C ILE A 187 -4.21 3.34 -18.68
N PRO A 188 -4.53 2.52 -19.67
CA PRO A 188 -5.56 1.48 -19.55
C PRO A 188 -5.13 0.35 -18.62
N ASP A 189 -6.10 -0.51 -18.25
CA ASP A 189 -5.91 -1.66 -17.37
C ASP A 189 -4.79 -2.60 -17.86
N GLY A 190 -4.13 -3.28 -16.94
CA GLY A 190 -3.17 -4.36 -17.22
C GLY A 190 -1.88 -3.91 -17.94
N CYS A 191 -1.61 -2.64 -18.03
CA CYS A 191 -0.45 -2.13 -18.76
C CYS A 191 0.80 -2.03 -17.89
N THR A 192 1.96 -2.22 -18.54
CA THR A 192 3.24 -1.71 -18.03
C THR A 192 3.62 -0.49 -18.85
N ALA A 193 3.84 0.65 -18.18
CA ALA A 193 4.19 1.92 -18.82
C ALA A 193 5.34 2.59 -18.08
N TYR A 194 6.25 3.25 -18.80
CA TYR A 194 7.35 3.98 -18.19
C TYR A 194 7.96 5.04 -19.12
N GLY A 195 8.78 5.91 -18.54
CA GLY A 195 9.58 6.93 -19.21
C GLY A 195 9.08 8.36 -18.96
N ASN A 196 9.82 9.32 -19.52
CA ASN A 196 9.48 10.75 -19.54
C ASN A 196 9.48 11.27 -20.99
N PRO A 197 8.30 11.53 -21.58
CA PRO A 197 6.96 11.22 -21.06
C PRO A 197 6.67 9.71 -21.02
N CYS A 198 5.83 9.29 -20.08
CA CYS A 198 5.45 7.89 -19.89
C CYS A 198 4.72 7.33 -21.13
N ARG A 199 5.06 6.09 -21.51
CA ARG A 199 4.47 5.38 -22.66
C ARG A 199 4.18 3.94 -22.28
N ILE A 200 3.09 3.41 -22.78
CA ILE A 200 2.76 1.98 -22.67
C ILE A 200 3.84 1.17 -23.39
N ARG A 201 4.36 0.14 -22.73
CA ARG A 201 5.41 -0.75 -23.25
C ARG A 201 4.94 -2.19 -23.38
N LYS A 202 3.99 -2.60 -22.53
CA LYS A 202 3.44 -3.96 -22.53
C LYS A 202 2.00 -3.89 -22.04
N ILE A 203 1.13 -4.70 -22.65
CA ILE A 203 -0.21 -5.01 -22.15
C ILE A 203 -0.14 -6.44 -21.63
N GLN A 204 -0.63 -6.70 -20.43
CA GLN A 204 -0.74 -8.05 -19.87
C GLN A 204 -2.01 -8.69 -20.50
N GLU A 205 -1.84 -9.78 -21.20
CA GLU A 205 -2.92 -10.60 -21.74
C GLU A 205 -3.62 -11.39 -20.64
#